data_edbdef816725cd06b020682062f5f052
#
_entry.id   edbdef816725cd06b020682062f5f052
#
_cell.length_a   1.000
_cell.length_b   1.000
_cell.length_c   1.000
_cell.angle_alpha   90.00
_cell.angle_beta   90.00
_cell.angle_gamma   90.00
#
_symmetry.space_group_name_H-M   'P 1'
#
loop_
_entity.id
_entity.type
_entity.pdbx_description
1 polymer ?
#
loop_
_entity_poly.entity_id
_entity_poly.type
_entity_poly.pdbx_seq_one_letter_code
_entity_poly.pdbx_strand_id
1 'polypeptide(L)'
;APGRCQCLATCTNDALKGEAFCKEHMKFCPRSAPLSGSEPRYEPGRWNNDDTVRLTHNCFSYSYNIIDPRQIEACKKDPKCDLPFHQPGSKSGYPRFNNTDPKTCPNMIARLMGDNPKRILPSSFELKCPRGTSKIALVVDEDQDYHFLRQDKPKPGSKTGFFSQKSGAMPVTNLDAKGHKIFDVALADHNFDNSKRKDPLNYDHFCGYFCIPRHDPIFIKTGGSRGELRREAKFKQTRRK
;
A
#
# COMPACT_ATOMS: atom_id res chain seq x y z
N ALA A 1 -19.80 -7.19 12.27
CA ALA A 1 -19.27 -8.44 12.86
C ALA A 1 -17.85 -8.19 13.32
N PRO A 2 -17.37 -8.84 14.40
CA PRO A 2 -15.96 -8.76 14.78
C PRO A 2 -15.10 -9.34 13.65
N GLY A 3 -13.86 -8.85 13.51
CA GLY A 3 -12.94 -9.36 12.50
C GLY A 3 -12.54 -10.80 12.82
N ARG A 4 -12.48 -11.64 11.80
CA ARG A 4 -12.11 -13.05 11.96
C ARG A 4 -10.65 -13.21 12.34
N CYS A 5 -10.33 -14.30 12.99
CA CYS A 5 -8.98 -14.75 13.24
C CYS A 5 -8.21 -14.94 11.91
N GLN A 6 -7.09 -14.25 11.77
CA GLN A 6 -6.28 -14.25 10.54
C GLN A 6 -5.26 -15.39 10.47
N CYS A 7 -5.32 -16.34 11.40
CA CYS A 7 -4.37 -17.46 11.39
C CYS A 7 -4.62 -18.46 10.25
N LEU A 8 -5.88 -18.81 10.03
CA LEU A 8 -6.29 -19.75 8.99
C LEU A 8 -7.57 -19.23 8.32
N ALA A 9 -7.68 -19.37 7.01
CA ALA A 9 -8.89 -19.01 6.26
C ALA A 9 -10.12 -19.79 6.71
N THR A 10 -9.92 -21.01 7.23
CA THR A 10 -10.97 -21.88 7.75
C THR A 10 -11.37 -21.57 9.19
N CYS A 11 -10.64 -20.73 9.91
CA CYS A 11 -10.97 -20.36 11.27
C CYS A 11 -12.17 -19.40 11.27
N THR A 12 -13.24 -19.81 11.93
CA THR A 12 -14.49 -19.02 12.05
C THR A 12 -14.55 -18.19 13.33
N ASN A 13 -13.58 -18.37 14.26
CA ASN A 13 -13.53 -17.62 15.51
C ASN A 13 -13.17 -16.15 15.26
N ASP A 14 -13.70 -15.29 16.11
CA ASP A 14 -13.35 -13.86 16.10
C ASP A 14 -11.95 -13.63 16.68
N ALA A 15 -11.23 -12.66 16.10
CA ALA A 15 -9.98 -12.19 16.67
C ALA A 15 -10.24 -11.47 18.00
N LEU A 16 -9.28 -11.52 18.91
CA LEU A 16 -9.34 -10.74 20.15
C LEU A 16 -9.24 -9.24 19.80
N LYS A 17 -9.88 -8.41 20.61
CA LYS A 17 -9.89 -6.95 20.40
C LYS A 17 -8.47 -6.39 20.24
N GLY A 18 -8.22 -5.77 19.10
CA GLY A 18 -6.91 -5.18 18.78
C GLY A 18 -5.82 -6.18 18.38
N GLU A 19 -6.15 -7.48 18.29
CA GLU A 19 -5.20 -8.53 17.87
C GLU A 19 -5.60 -9.11 16.50
N ALA A 20 -4.71 -9.91 15.92
CA ALA A 20 -4.97 -10.58 14.64
C ALA A 20 -5.57 -11.99 14.83
N PHE A 21 -5.54 -12.53 16.05
CA PHE A 21 -5.85 -13.93 16.31
C PHE A 21 -6.93 -14.08 17.37
N CYS A 22 -7.69 -15.18 17.28
CA CYS A 22 -8.57 -15.64 18.34
C CYS A 22 -7.77 -16.23 19.51
N LYS A 23 -8.45 -16.48 20.62
CA LYS A 23 -7.86 -17.04 21.85
C LYS A 23 -7.05 -18.33 21.60
N GLU A 24 -7.54 -19.19 20.73
CA GLU A 24 -6.92 -20.49 20.42
C GLU A 24 -5.61 -20.31 19.64
N HIS A 25 -5.56 -19.36 18.71
CA HIS A 25 -4.39 -19.12 17.85
C HIS A 25 -3.42 -18.06 18.37
N MET A 26 -3.73 -17.40 19.48
CA MET A 26 -2.90 -16.32 20.03
C MET A 26 -1.46 -16.77 20.35
N LYS A 27 -1.31 -17.99 20.87
CA LYS A 27 0.00 -18.54 21.23
C LYS A 27 0.65 -19.32 20.10
N PHE A 28 -0.13 -19.83 19.16
CA PHE A 28 0.31 -20.68 18.08
C PHE A 28 -0.52 -20.42 16.82
N CYS A 29 0.13 -19.90 15.80
CA CYS A 29 -0.41 -19.87 14.44
C CYS A 29 0.52 -20.68 13.55
N PRO A 30 0.04 -21.74 12.87
CA PRO A 30 0.89 -22.60 12.02
C PRO A 30 1.40 -21.88 10.76
N ARG A 31 0.76 -20.75 10.40
CA ARG A 31 1.19 -19.92 9.29
C ARG A 31 2.10 -18.80 9.76
N SER A 32 2.94 -18.31 8.87
CA SER A 32 3.77 -17.14 9.12
C SER A 32 4.02 -16.38 7.82
N ALA A 33 4.11 -15.06 7.94
CA ALA A 33 4.60 -14.19 6.88
C ALA A 33 6.11 -13.97 7.09
N PRO A 34 7.00 -14.82 6.52
CA PRO A 34 8.42 -14.81 6.84
C PRO A 34 9.07 -13.49 6.41
N LEU A 35 10.03 -13.04 7.26
CA LEU A 35 10.80 -11.82 6.99
C LEU A 35 12.00 -12.14 6.10
N SER A 36 12.25 -11.29 5.10
CA SER A 36 13.47 -11.34 4.27
C SER A 36 14.69 -10.82 5.01
N GLY A 37 14.45 -9.96 6.02
CA GLY A 37 15.46 -9.19 6.74
C GLY A 37 15.65 -7.77 6.19
N SER A 38 14.92 -7.42 5.12
CA SER A 38 15.01 -6.12 4.45
C SER A 38 13.74 -5.26 4.63
N GLU A 39 12.81 -5.71 5.46
CA GLU A 39 11.57 -4.99 5.74
C GLU A 39 11.86 -3.64 6.41
N PRO A 40 11.10 -2.60 6.07
CA PRO A 40 11.12 -1.35 6.82
C PRO A 40 10.73 -1.58 8.27
N ARG A 41 11.19 -0.71 9.16
CA ARG A 41 10.65 -0.65 10.52
C ARG A 41 9.26 -0.01 10.52
N TYR A 42 8.41 -0.46 11.43
CA TYR A 42 7.15 0.21 11.71
C TYR A 42 7.43 1.47 12.54
N GLU A 43 7.45 2.60 11.87
CA GLU A 43 7.74 3.91 12.46
C GLU A 43 6.61 4.89 12.07
N PRO A 44 5.42 4.76 12.68
CA PRO A 44 4.27 5.60 12.32
C PRO A 44 4.56 7.10 12.53
N GLY A 45 5.35 7.46 13.55
CA GLY A 45 5.72 8.86 13.81
C GLY A 45 6.42 9.54 12.64
N ARG A 46 7.22 8.81 11.88
CA ARG A 46 7.89 9.33 10.67
C ARG A 46 6.91 9.82 9.60
N TRP A 47 5.70 9.26 9.59
CA TRP A 47 4.67 9.53 8.60
C TRP A 47 3.51 10.38 9.13
N ASN A 48 3.30 10.34 10.45
CA ASN A 48 2.13 10.94 11.09
C ASN A 48 2.42 12.26 11.78
N ASN A 49 3.67 12.47 12.27
CA ASN A 49 4.01 13.65 13.08
C ASN A 49 4.23 14.92 12.28
N ASP A 50 4.45 14.81 10.97
CA ASP A 50 4.56 15.93 10.04
C ASP A 50 3.35 15.90 9.10
N ASP A 51 2.48 16.90 9.21
CA ASP A 51 1.28 17.02 8.39
C ASP A 51 1.61 17.09 6.91
N THR A 52 2.72 17.71 6.54
CA THR A 52 3.15 17.80 5.15
C THR A 52 3.47 16.41 4.59
N VAL A 53 4.20 15.60 5.34
CA VAL A 53 4.48 14.20 4.96
C VAL A 53 3.16 13.42 4.88
N ARG A 54 2.29 13.57 5.88
CA ARG A 54 1.03 12.85 5.95
C ARG A 54 0.11 13.17 4.79
N LEU A 55 0.02 14.43 4.40
CA LEU A 55 -0.89 14.92 3.35
C LEU A 55 -0.37 14.63 1.93
N THR A 56 0.94 14.53 1.72
CA THR A 56 1.54 14.40 0.38
C THR A 56 1.85 12.96 -0.04
N HIS A 57 1.77 12.01 0.88
CA HIS A 57 2.13 10.61 0.60
C HIS A 57 0.95 9.68 0.86
N ASN A 58 0.69 8.79 -0.09
CA ASN A 58 -0.39 7.80 -0.03
C ASN A 58 0.11 6.37 0.26
N CYS A 59 -0.78 5.38 0.11
CA CYS A 59 -0.48 3.96 0.29
C CYS A 59 0.66 3.47 -0.62
N PHE A 60 0.74 3.96 -1.86
CA PHE A 60 1.77 3.56 -2.81
C PHE A 60 3.15 4.03 -2.38
N SER A 61 3.32 5.32 -2.03
CA SER A 61 4.58 5.85 -1.48
C SER A 61 4.97 5.13 -0.19
N TYR A 62 3.97 4.90 0.68
CA TYR A 62 4.17 4.21 1.95
C TYR A 62 4.65 2.77 1.76
N SER A 63 4.04 2.03 0.84
CA SER A 63 4.42 0.65 0.56
C SER A 63 5.88 0.53 0.08
N TYR A 64 6.39 1.53 -0.63
CA TYR A 64 7.78 1.63 -1.05
C TYR A 64 8.71 2.23 0.01
N ASN A 65 8.17 2.72 1.12
CA ASN A 65 8.92 3.44 2.18
C ASN A 65 9.62 4.72 1.66
N ILE A 66 9.02 5.40 0.69
CA ILE A 66 9.57 6.60 0.06
C ILE A 66 8.83 7.83 0.57
N ILE A 67 9.58 8.74 1.18
CA ILE A 67 9.17 10.12 1.45
C ILE A 67 9.89 11.00 0.42
N ASP A 68 9.14 11.62 -0.49
CA ASP A 68 9.68 12.46 -1.56
C ASP A 68 9.81 13.92 -1.09
N PRO A 69 11.05 14.45 -0.95
CA PRO A 69 11.27 15.84 -0.54
C PRO A 69 10.63 16.85 -1.49
N ARG A 70 10.48 16.51 -2.78
CA ARG A 70 9.88 17.41 -3.77
C ARG A 70 8.39 17.60 -3.52
N GLN A 71 7.69 16.54 -3.08
CA GLN A 71 6.29 16.64 -2.67
C GLN A 71 6.14 17.53 -1.43
N ILE A 72 7.02 17.38 -0.46
CA ILE A 72 7.05 18.21 0.75
C ILE A 72 7.26 19.69 0.39
N GLU A 73 8.26 19.98 -0.43
CA GLU A 73 8.54 21.37 -0.83
C GLU A 73 7.43 21.99 -1.70
N ALA A 74 6.78 21.18 -2.54
CA ALA A 74 5.63 21.63 -3.31
C ALA A 74 4.41 21.94 -2.41
N CYS A 75 4.15 21.08 -1.42
CA CYS A 75 3.07 21.28 -0.45
C CYS A 75 3.26 22.56 0.38
N LYS A 76 4.49 22.85 0.81
CA LYS A 76 4.79 24.09 1.56
C LYS A 76 4.48 25.36 0.77
N LYS A 77 4.46 25.27 -0.56
CA LYS A 77 4.17 26.40 -1.47
C LYS A 77 2.69 26.48 -1.85
N ASP A 78 1.91 25.45 -1.56
CA ASP A 78 0.47 25.37 -1.83
C ASP A 78 -0.29 25.49 -0.51
N PRO A 79 -1.07 26.56 -0.28
CA PRO A 79 -1.82 26.75 0.96
C PRO A 79 -2.79 25.60 1.29
N LYS A 80 -3.26 24.88 0.27
CA LYS A 80 -4.20 23.75 0.42
C LYS A 80 -3.47 22.41 0.44
N CYS A 81 -2.19 22.37 0.05
CA CYS A 81 -1.44 21.13 -0.15
C CYS A 81 -2.19 20.09 -1.01
N ASP A 82 -2.90 20.55 -2.03
CA ASP A 82 -3.68 19.71 -2.95
C ASP A 82 -2.81 19.18 -4.08
N LEU A 83 -1.88 18.31 -3.74
CA LEU A 83 -0.93 17.71 -4.69
C LEU A 83 -1.36 16.32 -5.13
N PRO A 84 -1.08 15.95 -6.38
CA PRO A 84 -1.33 14.61 -6.86
C PRO A 84 -0.41 13.60 -6.16
N PHE A 85 -0.99 12.52 -5.65
CA PHE A 85 -0.23 11.41 -5.08
C PHE A 85 0.55 10.64 -6.15
N HIS A 86 1.61 9.97 -5.71
CA HIS A 86 2.26 8.93 -6.51
C HIS A 86 1.27 7.83 -6.87
N GLN A 87 1.32 7.38 -8.12
CA GLN A 87 0.43 6.34 -8.63
C GLN A 87 1.21 5.26 -9.37
N PRO A 88 0.82 3.97 -9.25
CA PRO A 88 1.40 2.91 -10.06
C PRO A 88 1.10 3.12 -11.55
N GLY A 89 2.06 2.80 -12.39
CA GLY A 89 1.99 3.00 -13.83
C GLY A 89 2.45 4.38 -14.32
N SER A 90 2.64 5.35 -13.42
CA SER A 90 3.02 6.71 -13.82
C SER A 90 4.41 6.78 -14.46
N LYS A 91 5.34 5.93 -14.05
CA LYS A 91 6.67 5.83 -14.63
C LYS A 91 6.66 5.15 -15.98
N SER A 92 5.86 4.12 -16.15
CA SER A 92 5.72 3.36 -17.39
C SER A 92 4.80 4.02 -18.42
N GLY A 93 4.26 5.20 -18.11
CA GLY A 93 3.49 6.00 -19.06
C GLY A 93 2.00 5.67 -19.10
N TYR A 94 1.51 4.90 -18.15
CA TYR A 94 0.06 4.74 -17.99
C TYR A 94 -0.59 6.09 -17.66
N PRO A 95 -1.79 6.35 -18.18
CA PRO A 95 -2.54 7.55 -17.82
C PRO A 95 -2.84 7.55 -16.31
N ARG A 96 -2.98 8.75 -15.74
CA ARG A 96 -3.47 8.87 -14.37
C ARG A 96 -4.89 8.30 -14.28
N PHE A 97 -5.19 7.59 -13.20
CA PHE A 97 -6.56 7.18 -12.93
C PHE A 97 -7.48 8.39 -12.83
N ASN A 98 -8.61 8.27 -13.49
CA ASN A 98 -9.79 9.10 -13.21
C ASN A 98 -10.78 8.30 -12.33
N ASN A 99 -11.87 8.93 -11.93
CA ASN A 99 -12.84 8.32 -11.04
C ASN A 99 -13.63 7.16 -11.69
N THR A 100 -13.59 7.05 -13.01
CA THR A 100 -14.33 6.03 -13.78
C THR A 100 -13.43 4.91 -14.29
N ASP A 101 -12.10 5.03 -14.14
CA ASP A 101 -11.19 3.97 -14.56
C ASP A 101 -11.30 2.76 -13.63
N PRO A 102 -11.56 1.55 -14.14
CA PRO A 102 -11.64 0.36 -13.31
C PRO A 102 -10.28 0.03 -12.69
N LYS A 103 -10.27 -0.21 -11.39
CA LYS A 103 -9.07 -0.55 -10.61
C LYS A 103 -8.95 -2.05 -10.41
N THR A 104 -9.24 -2.84 -11.44
CA THR A 104 -9.17 -4.31 -11.38
C THR A 104 -7.77 -4.81 -11.02
N CYS A 105 -7.70 -5.98 -10.38
CA CYS A 105 -6.41 -6.61 -10.06
C CYS A 105 -5.47 -6.71 -11.26
N PRO A 106 -5.89 -7.19 -12.45
CA PRO A 106 -5.01 -7.25 -13.61
C PRO A 106 -4.45 -5.88 -14.03
N ASN A 107 -5.29 -4.83 -14.05
CA ASN A 107 -4.87 -3.49 -14.41
C ASN A 107 -3.85 -2.93 -13.40
N MET A 108 -4.14 -3.07 -12.10
CA MET A 108 -3.25 -2.60 -11.05
C MET A 108 -1.92 -3.33 -11.03
N ILE A 109 -1.92 -4.65 -11.23
CA ILE A 109 -0.70 -5.47 -11.33
C ILE A 109 0.12 -5.06 -12.56
N ALA A 110 -0.52 -4.86 -13.72
CA ALA A 110 0.18 -4.42 -14.92
C ALA A 110 0.89 -3.07 -14.73
N ARG A 111 0.22 -2.11 -14.07
CA ARG A 111 0.80 -0.80 -13.72
C ARG A 111 1.97 -0.93 -12.74
N LEU A 112 1.79 -1.71 -11.68
CA LEU A 112 2.83 -1.96 -10.68
C LEU A 112 4.08 -2.59 -11.32
N MET A 113 3.89 -3.65 -12.11
CA MET A 113 4.97 -4.38 -12.79
C MET A 113 5.63 -3.53 -13.87
N GLY A 114 4.85 -2.71 -14.60
CA GLY A 114 5.33 -1.84 -15.65
C GLY A 114 6.31 -0.77 -15.15
N ASP A 115 6.08 -0.22 -13.95
CA ASP A 115 6.97 0.81 -13.37
C ASP A 115 8.37 0.27 -13.01
N ASN A 116 8.46 -1.01 -12.65
CA ASN A 116 9.71 -1.65 -12.23
C ASN A 116 9.81 -3.07 -12.80
N PRO A 117 9.90 -3.22 -14.13
CA PRO A 117 9.91 -4.52 -14.78
C PRO A 117 11.10 -5.35 -14.31
N LYS A 118 10.89 -6.66 -14.12
CA LYS A 118 11.87 -7.65 -13.64
C LYS A 118 12.36 -7.43 -12.20
N ARG A 119 11.88 -6.41 -11.50
CA ARG A 119 12.31 -6.10 -10.12
C ARG A 119 11.25 -6.38 -9.07
N ILE A 120 10.00 -6.48 -9.50
CA ILE A 120 8.87 -6.83 -8.67
C ILE A 120 8.52 -8.28 -8.98
N LEU A 121 8.46 -9.11 -7.94
CA LEU A 121 8.21 -10.54 -8.07
C LEU A 121 6.87 -10.87 -7.41
N PRO A 122 5.97 -11.58 -8.09
CA PRO A 122 4.80 -12.16 -7.43
C PRO A 122 5.22 -13.03 -6.26
N SER A 123 4.42 -13.05 -5.20
CA SER A 123 4.71 -13.79 -3.97
C SER A 123 3.43 -14.36 -3.36
N SER A 124 3.56 -15.07 -2.26
CA SER A 124 2.45 -15.49 -1.40
C SER A 124 2.70 -15.11 0.05
N PHE A 125 1.72 -15.38 0.90
CA PHE A 125 1.86 -15.14 2.33
C PHE A 125 3.06 -15.91 2.92
N GLU A 126 3.20 -17.18 2.57
CA GLU A 126 4.19 -18.13 3.10
C GLU A 126 5.57 -17.99 2.45
N LEU A 127 5.65 -17.46 1.24
CA LEU A 127 6.93 -17.32 0.55
C LEU A 127 7.77 -16.20 1.15
N LYS A 128 9.00 -16.52 1.50
CA LYS A 128 10.00 -15.53 1.92
C LYS A 128 10.47 -14.72 0.73
N CYS A 129 10.42 -13.40 0.81
CA CYS A 129 11.02 -12.54 -0.20
C CYS A 129 12.56 -12.68 -0.23
N PRO A 130 13.20 -12.55 -1.40
CA PRO A 130 14.67 -12.53 -1.51
C PRO A 130 15.28 -11.41 -0.65
N ARG A 131 16.52 -11.62 -0.22
CA ARG A 131 17.28 -10.57 0.51
C ARG A 131 17.36 -9.29 -0.35
N GLY A 132 17.24 -8.14 0.27
CA GLY A 132 17.19 -6.84 -0.42
C GLY A 132 15.79 -6.46 -0.91
N THR A 133 14.81 -7.35 -0.74
CA THR A 133 13.40 -7.07 -1.05
C THR A 133 12.52 -7.26 0.17
N SER A 134 11.30 -6.74 0.16
CA SER A 134 10.29 -7.04 1.17
C SER A 134 8.90 -7.11 0.57
N LYS A 135 7.99 -7.72 1.32
CA LYS A 135 6.63 -8.00 0.85
C LYS A 135 5.73 -6.76 0.94
N ILE A 136 4.95 -6.57 -0.10
CA ILE A 136 3.77 -5.71 -0.11
C ILE A 136 2.55 -6.52 -0.52
N ALA A 137 1.37 -5.99 -0.26
CA ALA A 137 0.09 -6.57 -0.70
C ALA A 137 -0.73 -5.50 -1.41
N LEU A 138 -1.59 -5.95 -2.31
CA LEU A 138 -2.51 -5.12 -3.07
C LEU A 138 -3.94 -5.62 -2.87
N VAL A 139 -4.83 -4.71 -2.52
CA VAL A 139 -6.29 -4.90 -2.49
C VAL A 139 -6.95 -3.81 -3.32
N VAL A 140 -8.12 -4.08 -3.88
CA VAL A 140 -8.87 -3.12 -4.69
C VAL A 140 -10.35 -3.14 -4.36
N ASP A 141 -10.96 -1.99 -4.49
CA ASP A 141 -12.37 -1.76 -4.77
C ASP A 141 -12.43 -1.37 -6.25
N GLU A 142 -12.90 -2.28 -7.11
CA GLU A 142 -12.73 -2.13 -8.56
C GLU A 142 -13.37 -0.86 -9.12
N ASP A 143 -14.46 -0.41 -8.51
CA ASP A 143 -15.19 0.77 -8.94
C ASP A 143 -14.61 2.07 -8.38
N GLN A 144 -13.90 2.01 -7.23
CA GLN A 144 -13.53 3.21 -6.51
C GLN A 144 -12.03 3.44 -6.36
N ASP A 145 -11.29 2.47 -5.78
CA ASP A 145 -9.92 2.73 -5.35
C ASP A 145 -9.08 1.45 -5.27
N TYR A 146 -7.78 1.63 -5.13
CA TYR A 146 -6.81 0.58 -4.84
C TYR A 146 -6.04 0.91 -3.55
N HIS A 147 -5.53 -0.12 -2.89
CA HIS A 147 -4.78 0.09 -1.67
C HIS A 147 -3.59 -0.86 -1.56
N PHE A 148 -2.44 -0.29 -1.17
CA PHE A 148 -1.21 -1.03 -0.89
C PHE A 148 -0.93 -1.09 0.60
N LEU A 149 -0.55 -2.29 1.06
CA LEU A 149 -0.06 -2.53 2.40
C LEU A 149 1.39 -3.03 2.31
N ARG A 150 2.18 -2.79 3.34
CA ARG A 150 3.56 -3.29 3.39
C ARG A 150 3.80 -4.16 4.61
N GLN A 151 4.65 -5.16 4.45
CA GLN A 151 5.18 -5.93 5.57
C GLN A 151 6.24 -5.10 6.30
N ASP A 152 6.09 -4.98 7.60
CA ASP A 152 7.03 -4.29 8.47
C ASP A 152 7.82 -5.28 9.33
N LYS A 153 9.04 -4.88 9.64
CA LYS A 153 9.87 -5.55 10.61
C LYS A 153 9.34 -5.23 12.02
N PRO A 154 8.92 -6.25 12.77
CA PRO A 154 8.52 -6.07 14.15
C PRO A 154 9.74 -5.80 15.05
N LYS A 155 9.53 -5.84 16.35
CA LYS A 155 10.59 -5.68 17.35
C LYS A 155 11.77 -6.64 17.11
N PRO A 156 12.99 -6.29 17.54
CA PRO A 156 14.15 -7.17 17.44
C PRO A 156 13.84 -8.57 17.96
N GLY A 157 14.30 -9.60 17.23
CA GLY A 157 14.11 -11.00 17.62
C GLY A 157 12.85 -11.69 17.07
N SER A 158 11.87 -10.95 16.53
CA SER A 158 10.72 -11.56 15.87
C SER A 158 11.11 -12.18 14.53
N LYS A 159 10.56 -13.37 14.26
CA LYS A 159 10.76 -14.09 12.97
C LYS A 159 9.64 -13.82 11.97
N THR A 160 8.53 -13.25 12.41
CA THR A 160 7.35 -12.97 11.59
C THR A 160 7.07 -11.48 11.56
N GLY A 161 6.65 -10.99 10.39
CA GLY A 161 6.21 -9.61 10.20
C GLY A 161 4.71 -9.47 10.40
N PHE A 162 4.28 -8.24 10.41
CA PHE A 162 2.88 -7.83 10.29
C PHE A 162 2.77 -6.81 9.17
N PHE A 163 1.54 -6.50 8.76
CA PHE A 163 1.33 -5.50 7.74
C PHE A 163 0.85 -4.18 8.34
N SER A 164 1.17 -3.11 7.65
CA SER A 164 0.71 -1.76 7.97
C SER A 164 0.29 -1.03 6.70
N GLN A 165 -0.44 0.06 6.87
CA GLN A 165 -1.07 0.77 5.79
C GLN A 165 -1.12 2.28 6.03
N LYS A 166 -1.31 3.04 4.94
CA LYS A 166 -1.55 4.48 4.93
C LYS A 166 -2.57 4.82 3.86
N SER A 167 -3.83 5.00 4.23
CA SER A 167 -4.92 5.32 3.28
C SER A 167 -4.87 6.80 2.91
N GLY A 168 -4.46 7.10 1.67
CA GLY A 168 -4.34 8.48 1.19
C GLY A 168 -3.64 9.40 2.19
N ALA A 169 -4.25 10.52 2.55
CA ALA A 169 -3.76 11.48 3.54
C ALA A 169 -3.98 11.06 5.02
N MET A 170 -4.53 9.87 5.28
CA MET A 170 -4.77 9.39 6.63
C MET A 170 -3.48 8.96 7.34
N PRO A 171 -3.45 8.91 8.68
CA PRO A 171 -2.32 8.39 9.43
C PRO A 171 -1.97 6.95 9.08
N VAL A 172 -0.69 6.60 9.22
CA VAL A 172 -0.21 5.22 9.18
C VAL A 172 -0.77 4.44 10.36
N THR A 173 -1.24 3.23 10.09
CA THR A 173 -1.73 2.28 11.09
C THR A 173 -1.35 0.84 10.70
N ASN A 174 -1.32 -0.05 11.67
CA ASN A 174 -1.22 -1.50 11.48
C ASN A 174 -2.55 -2.23 11.78
N LEU A 175 -3.64 -1.47 11.80
CA LEU A 175 -4.97 -1.97 12.08
C LEU A 175 -5.79 -2.05 10.81
N ASP A 176 -6.64 -3.06 10.72
CA ASP A 176 -7.65 -3.24 9.69
C ASP A 176 -8.90 -2.36 9.95
N ALA A 177 -9.92 -2.51 9.13
CA ALA A 177 -11.16 -1.73 9.25
C ALA A 177 -11.96 -2.01 10.53
N LYS A 178 -11.74 -3.15 11.20
CA LYS A 178 -12.34 -3.53 12.48
C LYS A 178 -11.47 -3.23 13.69
N GLY A 179 -10.29 -2.63 13.47
CA GLY A 179 -9.35 -2.30 14.55
C GLY A 179 -8.51 -3.48 15.02
N HIS A 180 -8.36 -4.53 14.22
CA HIS A 180 -7.48 -5.65 14.49
C HIS A 180 -6.12 -5.47 13.81
N LYS A 181 -5.06 -5.98 14.42
CA LYS A 181 -3.74 -6.01 13.78
C LYS A 181 -3.78 -6.78 12.47
N ILE A 182 -3.11 -6.28 11.45
CA ILE A 182 -3.05 -6.93 10.15
C ILE A 182 -1.89 -7.91 10.14
N PHE A 183 -2.20 -9.19 10.26
CA PHE A 183 -1.24 -10.29 10.15
C PHE A 183 -1.21 -10.86 8.72
N ASP A 184 -2.36 -11.14 8.15
CA ASP A 184 -2.55 -11.61 6.77
C ASP A 184 -3.52 -10.68 6.06
N VAL A 185 -3.03 -9.99 5.02
CA VAL A 185 -3.84 -9.01 4.28
C VAL A 185 -5.04 -9.67 3.59
N ALA A 186 -4.88 -10.91 3.11
CA ALA A 186 -5.97 -11.65 2.48
C ALA A 186 -7.12 -12.02 3.44
N LEU A 187 -6.87 -11.99 4.75
CA LEU A 187 -7.84 -12.36 5.79
C LEU A 187 -8.27 -11.18 6.67
N ALA A 188 -7.59 -10.04 6.55
CA ALA A 188 -7.93 -8.82 7.28
C ALA A 188 -9.23 -8.20 6.74
N ASP A 189 -9.88 -7.41 7.57
CA ASP A 189 -11.08 -6.67 7.16
C ASP A 189 -10.70 -5.37 6.45
N HIS A 190 -11.12 -5.22 5.20
CA HIS A 190 -10.85 -4.04 4.39
C HIS A 190 -12.12 -3.24 4.07
N ASN A 191 -13.21 -3.51 4.78
CA ASN A 191 -14.45 -2.76 4.63
C ASN A 191 -14.42 -1.49 5.49
N PHE A 192 -14.01 -0.38 4.88
CA PHE A 192 -14.00 0.95 5.49
C PHE A 192 -15.29 1.71 5.25
N ASP A 193 -16.33 1.03 4.73
CA ASP A 193 -17.66 1.62 4.63
C ASP A 193 -18.19 1.91 6.04
N ASN A 194 -18.42 3.17 6.30
CA ASN A 194 -19.22 3.59 7.43
C ASN A 194 -20.38 4.44 6.87
N SER A 195 -21.55 4.27 7.41
CA SER A 195 -22.78 4.93 7.00
C SER A 195 -22.71 6.49 6.95
N LYS A 196 -21.59 7.07 7.33
CA LYS A 196 -21.31 8.52 7.30
C LYS A 196 -20.50 8.94 6.08
N ARG A 197 -19.98 8.01 5.27
CA ARG A 197 -19.25 8.32 4.03
C ARG A 197 -20.22 8.49 2.88
N LYS A 198 -19.98 9.51 2.07
CA LYS A 198 -20.70 9.72 0.82
C LYS A 198 -20.42 8.62 -0.20
N ASP A 199 -19.18 8.15 -0.22
CA ASP A 199 -18.69 7.11 -1.12
C ASP A 199 -18.18 5.95 -0.23
N PRO A 200 -18.96 4.86 -0.08
CA PRO A 200 -18.54 3.69 0.68
C PRO A 200 -17.30 3.07 0.04
N LEU A 201 -16.35 2.62 0.84
CA LEU A 201 -15.07 2.07 0.37
C LEU A 201 -14.86 0.68 0.96
N ASN A 202 -14.87 -0.32 0.11
CA ASN A 202 -14.66 -1.71 0.49
C ASN A 202 -13.67 -2.38 -0.47
N TYR A 203 -12.44 -2.56 -0.06
CA TYR A 203 -11.45 -3.28 -0.86
C TYR A 203 -11.67 -4.79 -0.76
N ASP A 204 -12.70 -5.29 -1.42
CA ASP A 204 -13.17 -6.67 -1.34
C ASP A 204 -12.39 -7.66 -2.22
N HIS A 205 -11.54 -7.15 -3.12
CA HIS A 205 -10.70 -7.98 -3.97
C HIS A 205 -9.22 -7.95 -3.52
N PHE A 206 -8.72 -9.08 -3.06
CA PHE A 206 -7.31 -9.28 -2.78
C PHE A 206 -6.56 -9.67 -4.06
N CYS A 207 -5.63 -8.83 -4.53
CA CYS A 207 -4.91 -9.02 -5.79
C CYS A 207 -3.59 -9.80 -5.64
N GLY A 208 -3.06 -9.93 -4.44
CA GLY A 208 -1.86 -10.73 -4.20
C GLY A 208 -0.79 -10.03 -3.39
N TYR A 209 0.27 -10.81 -3.13
CA TYR A 209 1.51 -10.35 -2.52
C TYR A 209 2.60 -10.18 -3.57
N PHE A 210 3.51 -9.23 -3.33
CA PHE A 210 4.64 -8.95 -4.21
C PHE A 210 5.88 -8.67 -3.37
N CYS A 211 7.04 -9.14 -3.84
CA CYS A 211 8.33 -8.75 -3.30
C CYS A 211 8.87 -7.56 -4.09
N ILE A 212 9.14 -6.46 -3.41
CA ILE A 212 9.68 -5.24 -4.03
C ILE A 212 11.07 -4.92 -3.48
N PRO A 213 11.99 -4.41 -4.31
CA PRO A 213 13.35 -4.06 -3.86
C PRO A 213 13.34 -2.89 -2.89
N ARG A 214 14.33 -2.86 -1.96
CA ARG A 214 14.47 -1.83 -0.91
C ARG A 214 15.72 -0.97 -1.03
N HIS A 215 16.75 -1.45 -1.68
CA HIS A 215 18.06 -0.77 -1.74
C HIS A 215 18.43 -0.29 -3.14
N ASP A 216 17.75 -0.77 -4.15
CA ASP A 216 17.90 -0.28 -5.50
C ASP A 216 17.03 0.97 -5.74
N PRO A 217 17.43 1.86 -6.66
CA PRO A 217 16.61 3.01 -7.00
C PRO A 217 15.27 2.52 -7.56
N ILE A 218 14.28 2.53 -6.68
CA ILE A 218 12.88 2.32 -7.04
C ILE A 218 12.36 3.68 -7.44
N PHE A 219 11.86 3.75 -8.65
CA PHE A 219 11.27 4.97 -9.11
C PHE A 219 9.76 4.91 -8.92
N ILE A 220 9.26 5.80 -8.08
CA ILE A 220 7.85 6.16 -8.06
C ILE A 220 7.73 7.56 -8.66
N LYS A 221 6.67 7.79 -9.41
CA LYS A 221 6.41 9.08 -10.03
C LYS A 221 5.01 9.54 -9.66
N THR A 222 4.86 10.83 -9.40
CA THR A 222 3.54 11.45 -9.29
C THR A 222 2.82 11.33 -10.62
N GLY A 223 1.55 10.98 -10.59
CA GLY A 223 0.70 11.17 -11.76
C GLY A 223 0.63 12.67 -12.05
N GLY A 224 1.23 13.11 -13.17
CA GLY A 224 1.38 14.52 -13.50
C GLY A 224 0.07 15.31 -13.42
N SER A 225 0.17 16.56 -13.01
CA SER A 225 -0.94 17.50 -13.11
C SER A 225 -1.31 17.69 -14.60
N ARG A 226 -2.56 18.08 -14.90
CA ARG A 226 -2.99 18.42 -16.27
C ARG A 226 -2.02 19.36 -17.01
N GLY A 227 -1.28 20.22 -16.29
CA GLY A 227 -0.28 21.13 -16.82
C GLY A 227 1.03 20.46 -17.26
N GLU A 228 1.51 19.44 -16.54
CA GLU A 228 2.72 18.70 -16.90
C GLU A 228 2.50 17.77 -18.09
N LEU A 229 1.34 17.12 -18.17
CA LEU A 229 0.95 16.32 -19.33
C LEU A 229 0.89 17.17 -20.62
N ARG A 230 0.43 18.43 -20.55
CA ARG A 230 0.47 19.37 -21.68
C ARG A 230 1.89 19.78 -22.06
N ARG A 231 2.81 19.95 -21.10
CA ARG A 231 4.21 20.29 -21.36
C ARG A 231 4.97 19.12 -21.98
N GLU A 232 4.80 17.91 -21.49
CA GLU A 232 5.40 16.70 -22.06
C GLU A 232 4.86 16.39 -23.47
N ALA A 233 3.56 16.57 -23.71
CA ALA A 233 2.97 16.41 -25.04
C ALA A 233 3.53 17.45 -26.05
N LYS A 234 3.69 18.71 -25.66
CA LYS A 234 4.32 19.75 -26.49
C LYS A 234 5.80 19.43 -26.76
N PHE A 235 6.55 18.94 -25.78
CA PHE A 235 7.96 18.60 -25.93
C PHE A 235 8.20 17.41 -26.87
N LYS A 236 7.29 16.42 -26.85
CA LYS A 236 7.33 15.29 -27.79
C LYS A 236 6.95 15.71 -29.22
N GLN A 237 6.09 16.70 -29.39
CA GLN A 237 5.68 17.23 -30.70
C GLN A 237 6.78 18.08 -31.37
N THR A 238 7.59 18.80 -30.58
CA THR A 238 8.72 19.58 -31.08
C THR A 238 9.93 18.75 -31.47
N ARG A 239 10.06 17.51 -30.99
CA ARG A 239 11.15 16.59 -31.38
C ARG A 239 10.81 15.70 -32.59
N ARG A 240 9.62 15.80 -33.15
CA ARG A 240 9.18 15.07 -34.34
C ARG A 240 9.09 15.96 -35.60
N LYS A 241 9.54 17.19 -35.52
CA LYS A 241 9.80 18.09 -36.64
C LYS A 241 11.32 18.30 -36.72
#